data_6636f866cff2dc37bdfd52454223d79e
#
_entry.id   6636f866cff2dc37bdfd52454223d79e
#
_cell.length_a   1.000
_cell.length_b   1.000
_cell.length_c   1.000
_cell.angle_alpha   90.00
_cell.angle_beta   90.00
_cell.angle_gamma   90.00
#
_symmetry.space_group_name_H-M   'P 1'
#
loop_
_entity.id
_entity.type
_entity.pdbx_description
1 polymer ?
#
loop_
_entity_poly.entity_id
_entity_poly.type
_entity_poly.pdbx_seq_one_letter_code
_entity_poly.pdbx_strand_id
1 'polypeptide(L)'
;LIGDVRWLREDFVTIFNGTIEDIDSRSAGTLNIKVRDKLQRLNTPISEARLGGVSANKNELIPLCFGECFNVTPLLSNPATLEYRVHTGSIGASAIEGVIEVRDNGVPVSFAYVESLVKTRFTLSAQPFGQVTCSVQGVNDSSTWINTPSKIIKKIVKEYGGVNKFVDADIDLTQLSTFDTANPQPV
;
A
#
# COMPACT_ATOMS: atom_id res chain seq x y z
N LEU A 1 -26.14 -7.89 17.36
CA LEU A 1 -27.38 -7.15 17.57
C LEU A 1 -27.81 -7.27 19.03
N ILE A 2 -28.40 -6.24 19.59
CA ILE A 2 -29.03 -6.24 20.92
C ILE A 2 -30.46 -5.72 20.80
N GLY A 3 -31.38 -6.36 21.47
CA GLY A 3 -32.81 -6.00 21.45
C GLY A 3 -33.64 -6.95 22.28
N ASP A 4 -34.93 -6.65 22.44
CA ASP A 4 -35.91 -7.51 23.11
C ASP A 4 -36.39 -8.59 22.13
N VAL A 5 -36.66 -9.81 22.61
CA VAL A 5 -37.15 -10.94 21.80
C VAL A 5 -38.49 -10.66 21.11
N ARG A 6 -39.22 -9.63 21.57
CA ARG A 6 -40.49 -9.18 20.99
C ARG A 6 -40.32 -8.15 19.89
N TRP A 7 -39.11 -7.66 19.67
CA TRP A 7 -38.85 -6.64 18.67
C TRP A 7 -38.77 -7.29 17.28
N LEU A 8 -39.11 -6.51 16.27
CA LEU A 8 -38.81 -6.89 14.90
C LEU A 8 -37.30 -6.83 14.67
N ARG A 9 -36.78 -7.61 13.73
CA ARG A 9 -35.35 -7.68 13.45
C ARG A 9 -34.74 -6.31 13.10
N GLU A 10 -35.52 -5.46 12.47
CA GLU A 10 -35.14 -4.09 12.06
C GLU A 10 -34.91 -3.15 13.26
N ASP A 11 -35.56 -3.43 14.40
CA ASP A 11 -35.41 -2.64 15.63
C ASP A 11 -34.17 -3.01 16.44
N PHE A 12 -33.47 -4.09 16.10
CA PHE A 12 -32.26 -4.52 16.81
C PHE A 12 -31.08 -3.61 16.48
N VAL A 13 -30.39 -3.13 17.51
CA VAL A 13 -29.20 -2.32 17.38
C VAL A 13 -27.97 -3.21 17.14
N THR A 14 -27.17 -2.89 16.15
CA THR A 14 -25.90 -3.57 15.87
C THR A 14 -24.86 -3.13 16.90
N ILE A 15 -24.37 -4.07 17.71
CA ILE A 15 -23.30 -3.83 18.71
C ILE A 15 -21.93 -4.31 18.24
N PHE A 16 -21.89 -5.22 17.29
CA PHE A 16 -20.65 -5.75 16.75
C PHE A 16 -20.86 -6.27 15.32
N ASN A 17 -19.89 -5.99 14.46
CA ASN A 17 -19.85 -6.50 13.09
C ASN A 17 -18.47 -7.11 12.84
N GLY A 18 -18.42 -8.41 12.59
CA GLY A 18 -17.16 -9.14 12.45
C GLY A 18 -17.30 -10.40 11.64
N THR A 19 -16.23 -11.17 11.58
CA THR A 19 -16.16 -12.47 10.89
C THR A 19 -16.26 -13.59 11.92
N ILE A 20 -17.07 -14.61 11.64
CA ILE A 20 -17.12 -15.81 12.46
C ILE A 20 -15.82 -16.59 12.24
N GLU A 21 -15.10 -16.83 13.34
CA GLU A 21 -13.89 -17.66 13.31
C GLU A 21 -14.20 -19.11 13.57
N ASP A 22 -15.08 -19.38 14.55
CA ASP A 22 -15.37 -20.73 15.00
C ASP A 22 -16.78 -20.81 15.59
N ILE A 23 -17.38 -21.97 15.50
CA ILE A 23 -18.67 -22.31 16.11
C ILE A 23 -18.50 -23.62 16.85
N ASP A 24 -18.62 -23.58 18.17
CA ASP A 24 -18.44 -24.73 19.04
C ASP A 24 -19.68 -24.94 19.93
N SER A 25 -20.07 -26.21 20.10
CA SER A 25 -21.16 -26.60 20.99
C SER A 25 -20.68 -27.74 21.89
N ARG A 26 -20.08 -27.37 23.01
CA ARG A 26 -19.51 -28.34 23.98
C ARG A 26 -20.53 -28.93 24.93
N SER A 27 -21.73 -28.38 25.00
CA SER A 27 -22.82 -28.86 25.85
C SER A 27 -24.17 -28.68 25.18
N ALA A 28 -25.11 -29.58 25.49
CA ALA A 28 -26.48 -29.48 24.96
C ALA A 28 -27.10 -28.12 25.35
N GLY A 29 -27.64 -27.42 24.35
CA GLY A 29 -28.30 -26.13 24.54
C GLY A 29 -27.38 -24.91 24.60
N THR A 30 -26.05 -25.08 24.44
CA THR A 30 -25.11 -23.96 24.40
C THR A 30 -24.39 -23.91 23.06
N LEU A 31 -24.48 -22.76 22.39
CA LEU A 31 -23.75 -22.46 21.17
C LEU A 31 -22.74 -21.35 21.44
N ASN A 32 -21.47 -21.64 21.28
CA ASN A 32 -20.39 -20.65 21.38
C ASN A 32 -20.00 -20.22 19.97
N ILE A 33 -20.16 -18.93 19.69
CA ILE A 33 -19.75 -18.34 18.41
C ILE A 33 -18.57 -17.43 18.69
N LYS A 34 -17.41 -17.79 18.17
CA LYS A 34 -16.21 -16.96 18.25
C LYS A 34 -16.17 -16.02 17.07
N VAL A 35 -16.19 -14.72 17.34
CA VAL A 35 -16.18 -13.68 16.32
C VAL A 35 -14.90 -12.88 16.42
N ARG A 36 -14.35 -12.48 15.26
CA ARG A 36 -13.18 -11.62 15.14
C ARG A 36 -13.56 -10.29 14.50
N ASP A 37 -12.84 -9.25 14.90
CA ASP A 37 -12.93 -7.95 14.25
C ASP A 37 -12.45 -8.06 12.80
N LYS A 38 -13.12 -7.34 11.91
CA LYS A 38 -12.70 -7.20 10.49
C LYS A 38 -11.30 -6.62 10.34
N LEU A 39 -10.87 -5.77 11.30
CA LEU A 39 -9.53 -5.17 11.30
C LEU A 39 -8.40 -6.20 11.35
N GLN A 40 -8.67 -7.42 11.77
CA GLN A 40 -7.67 -8.49 11.72
C GLN A 40 -7.17 -8.79 10.29
N ARG A 41 -7.94 -8.42 9.26
CA ARG A 41 -7.51 -8.47 7.86
C ARG A 41 -6.26 -7.61 7.60
N LEU A 42 -6.03 -6.56 8.41
CA LEU A 42 -4.84 -5.71 8.31
C LEU A 42 -3.57 -6.40 8.79
N ASN A 43 -3.67 -7.52 9.49
CA ASN A 43 -2.50 -8.30 9.90
C ASN A 43 -1.96 -9.16 8.74
N THR A 44 -1.74 -8.53 7.60
CA THR A 44 -1.23 -9.15 6.37
C THR A 44 -0.08 -8.29 5.84
N PRO A 45 1.04 -8.87 5.40
CA PRO A 45 2.11 -8.12 4.76
C PRO A 45 1.60 -7.36 3.54
N ILE A 46 1.97 -6.08 3.43
CA ILE A 46 1.64 -5.25 2.25
C ILE A 46 2.71 -5.35 1.16
N SER A 47 3.96 -5.64 1.56
CA SER A 47 5.10 -5.79 0.63
C SER A 47 5.40 -7.27 0.44
N GLU A 48 4.93 -7.83 -0.67
CA GLU A 48 5.13 -9.25 -1.02
C GLU A 48 5.88 -9.41 -2.34
N ALA A 49 5.84 -8.38 -3.19
CA ALA A 49 6.42 -8.44 -4.53
C ALA A 49 7.96 -8.41 -4.45
N ARG A 50 8.58 -9.41 -5.08
CA ARG A 50 10.03 -9.49 -5.24
C ARG A 50 10.43 -9.05 -6.64
N LEU A 51 11.66 -8.54 -6.77
CA LEU A 51 12.16 -8.00 -8.02
C LEU A 51 12.13 -9.04 -9.15
N GLY A 52 12.50 -10.27 -8.87
CA GLY A 52 12.60 -11.34 -9.88
C GLY A 52 13.73 -11.11 -10.88
N GLY A 53 13.66 -11.82 -12.02
CA GLY A 53 14.63 -11.67 -13.11
C GLY A 53 16.00 -12.26 -12.82
N VAL A 54 17.04 -11.68 -13.45
CA VAL A 54 18.44 -12.18 -13.40
C VAL A 54 19.38 -11.34 -12.53
N SER A 55 18.89 -10.22 -11.99
CA SER A 55 19.65 -9.36 -11.10
C SER A 55 20.07 -10.09 -9.82
N ALA A 56 21.19 -9.69 -9.22
CA ALA A 56 21.59 -10.15 -7.89
C ALA A 56 20.52 -9.89 -6.84
N ASN A 57 19.73 -8.82 -7.01
CA ASN A 57 18.67 -8.38 -6.13
C ASN A 57 17.31 -9.07 -6.38
N LYS A 58 17.26 -10.10 -7.20
CA LYS A 58 15.99 -10.76 -7.63
C LYS A 58 15.09 -11.22 -6.50
N ASN A 59 15.64 -11.49 -5.33
CA ASN A 59 14.89 -11.95 -4.15
C ASN A 59 14.53 -10.80 -3.19
N GLU A 60 15.01 -9.58 -3.44
CA GLU A 60 14.70 -8.42 -2.61
C GLU A 60 13.25 -7.97 -2.81
N LEU A 61 12.65 -7.51 -1.73
CA LEU A 61 11.30 -6.93 -1.76
C LEU A 61 11.37 -5.56 -2.44
N ILE A 62 10.49 -5.35 -3.41
CA ILE A 62 10.39 -4.06 -4.09
C ILE A 62 9.83 -3.03 -3.11
N PRO A 63 10.41 -1.83 -3.02
CA PRO A 63 9.90 -0.74 -2.22
C PRO A 63 8.44 -0.38 -2.58
N LEU A 64 7.72 0.17 -1.62
CA LEU A 64 6.40 0.76 -1.80
C LEU A 64 6.50 2.23 -1.41
N CYS A 65 6.29 3.11 -2.39
CA CYS A 65 6.36 4.55 -2.18
C CYS A 65 4.96 5.15 -2.30
N PHE A 66 4.50 5.81 -1.25
CA PHE A 66 3.25 6.56 -1.20
C PHE A 66 3.53 7.98 -0.75
N GLY A 67 2.83 8.97 -1.32
CA GLY A 67 3.10 10.36 -1.01
C GLY A 67 4.50 10.79 -1.46
N GLU A 68 5.16 11.62 -0.67
CA GLU A 68 6.51 12.11 -0.95
C GLU A 68 7.54 11.35 -0.12
N CYS A 69 8.36 10.53 -0.77
CA CYS A 69 9.34 9.67 -0.13
C CYS A 69 10.76 10.16 -0.40
N PHE A 70 11.51 10.43 0.67
CA PHE A 70 12.89 10.92 0.59
C PHE A 70 13.90 9.82 0.87
N ASN A 71 15.03 9.86 0.16
CA ASN A 71 16.18 8.96 0.35
C ASN A 71 15.82 7.46 0.28
N VAL A 72 14.88 7.10 -0.58
CA VAL A 72 14.53 5.71 -0.85
C VAL A 72 15.74 5.01 -1.48
N THR A 73 16.04 3.79 -1.04
CA THR A 73 17.04 2.93 -1.69
C THR A 73 16.35 2.12 -2.79
N PRO A 74 16.52 2.45 -4.07
CA PRO A 74 15.92 1.73 -5.17
C PRO A 74 16.65 0.41 -5.41
N LEU A 75 15.96 -0.56 -6.02
CA LEU A 75 16.58 -1.83 -6.39
C LEU A 75 17.14 -1.79 -7.80
N LEU A 76 18.42 -2.11 -7.97
CA LEU A 76 19.02 -2.31 -9.28
C LEU A 76 18.37 -3.51 -9.96
N SER A 77 17.48 -3.23 -10.93
CA SER A 77 16.71 -4.26 -11.64
C SER A 77 17.43 -4.81 -12.86
N ASN A 78 18.22 -3.98 -13.53
CA ASN A 78 19.03 -4.38 -14.67
C ASN A 78 20.42 -3.72 -14.61
N PRO A 79 21.46 -4.49 -14.25
CA PRO A 79 22.82 -3.96 -14.18
C PRO A 79 23.39 -3.50 -15.54
N ALA A 80 22.97 -4.13 -16.64
CA ALA A 80 23.49 -3.80 -17.97
C ALA A 80 23.00 -2.43 -18.47
N THR A 81 21.83 -2.02 -18.05
CA THR A 81 21.22 -0.73 -18.42
C THR A 81 21.18 0.26 -17.27
N LEU A 82 21.69 -0.09 -16.10
CA LEU A 82 21.62 0.73 -14.88
C LEU A 82 20.19 1.12 -14.53
N GLU A 83 19.25 0.19 -14.69
CA GLU A 83 17.83 0.41 -14.38
C GLU A 83 17.56 0.12 -12.92
N TYR A 84 16.94 1.08 -12.25
CA TYR A 84 16.59 1.02 -10.83
C TYR A 84 15.07 1.07 -10.64
N ARG A 85 14.54 0.21 -9.79
CA ARG A 85 13.12 0.11 -9.47
C ARG A 85 12.83 0.71 -8.11
N VAL A 86 11.81 1.57 -8.04
CA VAL A 86 11.43 2.34 -6.84
C VAL A 86 10.06 1.98 -6.28
N HIS A 87 9.22 1.27 -7.06
CA HIS A 87 7.88 0.87 -6.61
C HIS A 87 7.44 -0.39 -7.36
N THR A 88 6.49 -1.16 -6.80
CA THR A 88 6.06 -2.43 -7.39
C THR A 88 5.46 -2.30 -8.79
N GLY A 89 4.72 -1.25 -9.08
CA GLY A 89 4.16 -0.93 -10.38
C GLY A 89 3.21 -1.96 -11.01
N SER A 90 2.99 -3.09 -10.36
CA SER A 90 2.24 -4.20 -10.94
C SER A 90 0.89 -4.47 -10.26
N ILE A 91 0.60 -3.81 -9.16
CA ILE A 91 -0.68 -3.95 -8.47
C ILE A 91 -1.55 -2.77 -8.89
N GLY A 92 -2.63 -3.05 -9.64
CA GLY A 92 -3.61 -2.05 -10.04
C GLY A 92 -3.12 -1.03 -11.08
N ALA A 93 -2.10 -1.35 -11.87
CA ALA A 93 -1.51 -0.44 -12.87
C ALA A 93 -1.04 0.91 -12.30
N SER A 94 -0.69 0.94 -11.02
CA SER A 94 -0.20 2.15 -10.36
C SER A 94 1.14 2.58 -10.94
N ALA A 95 1.21 3.81 -11.42
CA ALA A 95 2.44 4.52 -11.76
C ALA A 95 3.00 5.21 -10.51
N ILE A 96 4.16 5.85 -10.62
CA ILE A 96 4.61 6.88 -9.68
C ILE A 96 4.35 8.25 -10.30
N GLU A 97 4.20 9.27 -9.46
CA GLU A 97 4.00 10.65 -9.93
C GLU A 97 5.29 11.20 -10.55
N GLY A 98 6.45 10.99 -9.91
CA GLY A 98 7.73 11.45 -10.43
C GLY A 98 8.92 11.05 -9.58
N VAL A 99 10.10 11.26 -10.16
CA VAL A 99 11.39 11.18 -9.45
C VAL A 99 11.86 12.60 -9.20
N ILE A 100 11.96 13.01 -7.94
CA ILE A 100 12.35 14.37 -7.56
C ILE A 100 13.86 14.56 -7.76
N GLU A 101 14.65 13.59 -7.29
CA GLU A 101 16.10 13.65 -7.30
C GLU A 101 16.69 12.25 -7.17
N VAL A 102 17.84 12.05 -7.84
CA VAL A 102 18.66 10.85 -7.66
C VAL A 102 20.01 11.25 -7.11
N ARG A 103 20.54 10.49 -6.16
CA ARG A 103 21.81 10.75 -5.48
C ARG A 103 22.70 9.53 -5.54
N ASP A 104 24.01 9.77 -5.66
CA ASP A 104 25.09 8.80 -5.54
C ASP A 104 25.92 9.15 -4.30
N ASN A 105 26.01 8.24 -3.34
CA ASN A 105 26.61 8.49 -2.02
C ASN A 105 26.11 9.77 -1.34
N GLY A 106 24.80 10.05 -1.46
CA GLY A 106 24.16 11.22 -0.86
C GLY A 106 24.35 12.54 -1.63
N VAL A 107 25.10 12.55 -2.73
CA VAL A 107 25.30 13.71 -3.59
C VAL A 107 24.39 13.61 -4.81
N PRO A 108 23.67 14.69 -5.18
CA PRO A 108 22.88 14.70 -6.41
C PRO A 108 23.72 14.33 -7.63
N VAL A 109 23.20 13.41 -8.45
CA VAL A 109 23.94 12.99 -9.64
C VAL A 109 24.02 14.13 -10.66
N SER A 110 25.20 14.31 -11.24
CA SER A 110 25.46 15.32 -12.28
C SER A 110 25.17 14.81 -13.69
N PHE A 111 24.94 13.51 -13.85
CA PHE A 111 24.61 12.86 -15.11
C PHE A 111 23.10 12.68 -15.29
N ALA A 112 22.65 12.59 -16.55
CA ALA A 112 21.25 12.44 -16.84
C ALA A 112 20.69 11.07 -16.40
N TYR A 113 19.43 11.07 -16.05
CA TYR A 113 18.65 9.84 -15.89
C TYR A 113 17.32 9.95 -16.64
N VAL A 114 16.80 8.79 -17.04
CA VAL A 114 15.53 8.70 -17.77
C VAL A 114 14.52 8.00 -16.89
N GLU A 115 13.40 8.66 -16.65
CA GLU A 115 12.29 8.12 -15.87
C GLU A 115 11.37 7.28 -16.73
N SER A 116 10.87 6.20 -16.16
CA SER A 116 9.75 5.46 -16.67
C SER A 116 8.69 5.35 -15.58
N LEU A 117 7.87 6.39 -15.42
CA LEU A 117 6.91 6.53 -14.33
C LEU A 117 5.89 5.40 -14.30
N VAL A 118 5.37 5.00 -15.47
CA VAL A 118 4.45 3.88 -15.61
C VAL A 118 5.09 2.56 -15.20
N LYS A 119 6.40 2.40 -15.46
CA LYS A 119 7.14 1.20 -15.04
C LYS A 119 7.73 1.32 -13.65
N THR A 120 7.55 2.45 -12.99
CA THR A 120 8.07 2.73 -11.63
C THR A 120 9.58 2.58 -11.50
N ARG A 121 10.32 3.08 -12.47
CA ARG A 121 11.76 2.92 -12.61
C ARG A 121 12.42 4.19 -13.13
N PHE A 122 13.73 4.25 -12.95
CA PHE A 122 14.60 5.17 -13.69
C PHE A 122 15.86 4.44 -14.15
N THR A 123 16.51 4.99 -15.18
CA THR A 123 17.74 4.45 -15.76
C THR A 123 18.80 5.52 -15.73
N LEU A 124 19.96 5.23 -15.18
CA LEU A 124 21.10 6.14 -15.15
C LEU A 124 21.89 6.08 -16.47
N SER A 125 22.40 7.23 -16.92
CA SER A 125 23.25 7.32 -18.11
C SER A 125 24.72 6.98 -17.85
N ALA A 126 25.14 6.92 -16.57
CA ALA A 126 26.50 6.58 -16.17
C ALA A 126 26.49 5.71 -14.92
N GLN A 127 27.56 4.93 -14.74
CA GLN A 127 27.76 4.06 -13.59
C GLN A 127 27.92 4.93 -12.32
N PRO A 128 27.12 4.68 -11.27
CA PRO A 128 27.32 5.34 -9.98
C PRO A 128 28.57 4.82 -9.28
N PHE A 129 29.17 5.64 -8.44
CA PHE A 129 30.37 5.30 -7.66
C PHE A 129 30.03 4.57 -6.35
N GLY A 130 28.80 4.69 -5.87
CA GLY A 130 28.41 4.09 -4.61
C GLY A 130 26.92 3.81 -4.48
N GLN A 131 26.37 4.01 -3.29
CA GLN A 131 24.99 3.74 -3.01
C GLN A 131 24.09 4.76 -3.70
N VAL A 132 23.18 4.27 -4.55
CA VAL A 132 22.14 5.09 -5.16
C VAL A 132 20.96 5.23 -4.21
N THR A 133 20.54 6.47 -3.98
CA THR A 133 19.28 6.80 -3.32
C THR A 133 18.48 7.76 -4.20
N CYS A 134 17.18 7.81 -3.99
CA CYS A 134 16.31 8.74 -4.73
C CYS A 134 15.20 9.29 -3.84
N SER A 135 14.73 10.48 -4.19
CA SER A 135 13.51 11.05 -3.64
C SER A 135 12.43 11.00 -4.71
N VAL A 136 11.24 10.50 -4.37
CA VAL A 136 10.19 10.23 -5.35
C VAL A 136 8.83 10.71 -4.83
N GLN A 137 8.00 11.15 -5.75
CA GLN A 137 6.56 11.26 -5.55
C GLN A 137 5.94 9.92 -5.90
N GLY A 138 5.40 9.23 -4.88
CA GLY A 138 4.96 7.85 -4.96
C GLY A 138 3.73 7.64 -5.84
N VAL A 139 2.90 6.71 -5.46
CA VAL A 139 1.79 6.19 -6.26
C VAL A 139 0.92 7.28 -6.89
N ASN A 140 0.77 7.17 -8.22
CA ASN A 140 -0.23 7.86 -9.01
C ASN A 140 -1.26 6.84 -9.50
N ASP A 141 -2.52 7.06 -9.20
CA ASP A 141 -3.62 6.20 -9.62
C ASP A 141 -4.53 6.93 -10.60
N SER A 142 -4.55 6.46 -11.84
CA SER A 142 -5.39 7.04 -12.90
C SER A 142 -5.23 8.57 -13.02
N SER A 143 -3.99 9.04 -13.03
CA SER A 143 -3.63 10.48 -13.08
C SER A 143 -3.96 11.25 -11.81
N THR A 144 -4.13 10.57 -10.69
CA THR A 144 -4.33 11.21 -9.38
C THR A 144 -3.19 10.80 -8.45
N TRP A 145 -2.39 11.77 -8.03
CA TRP A 145 -1.35 11.53 -7.03
C TRP A 145 -1.94 11.20 -5.67
N ILE A 146 -1.52 10.08 -5.10
CA ILE A 146 -1.99 9.59 -3.80
C ILE A 146 -1.05 10.13 -2.72
N ASN A 147 -1.37 11.31 -2.20
CA ASN A 147 -0.48 12.10 -1.34
C ASN A 147 -1.09 12.56 -0.02
N THR A 148 -2.34 12.23 0.27
CA THR A 148 -2.94 12.53 1.59
C THR A 148 -3.04 11.25 2.42
N PRO A 149 -2.98 11.34 3.76
CA PRO A 149 -3.02 10.17 4.64
C PRO A 149 -4.21 9.25 4.37
N SER A 150 -5.41 9.81 4.19
CA SER A 150 -6.61 9.02 3.92
C SER A 150 -6.56 8.30 2.59
N LYS A 151 -6.07 8.97 1.54
CA LYS A 151 -5.92 8.33 0.22
C LYS A 151 -4.92 7.20 0.28
N ILE A 152 -3.79 7.39 0.99
CA ILE A 152 -2.76 6.37 1.18
C ILE A 152 -3.33 5.17 1.95
N ILE A 153 -4.01 5.40 3.09
CA ILE A 153 -4.64 4.35 3.87
C ILE A 153 -5.66 3.59 3.02
N LYS A 154 -6.55 4.32 2.34
CA LYS A 154 -7.55 3.72 1.45
C LYS A 154 -6.89 2.86 0.36
N LYS A 155 -5.84 3.35 -0.28
CA LYS A 155 -5.10 2.62 -1.31
C LYS A 155 -4.49 1.33 -0.75
N ILE A 156 -3.84 1.41 0.41
CA ILE A 156 -3.21 0.26 1.06
C ILE A 156 -4.26 -0.81 1.40
N VAL A 157 -5.32 -0.47 2.12
CA VAL A 157 -6.30 -1.46 2.58
C VAL A 157 -7.14 -2.07 1.47
N LYS A 158 -7.31 -1.37 0.34
CA LYS A 158 -8.08 -1.86 -0.82
C LYS A 158 -7.26 -2.67 -1.81
N GLU A 159 -5.98 -2.43 -1.93
CA GLU A 159 -5.18 -3.04 -3.00
C GLU A 159 -4.10 -3.99 -2.51
N TYR A 160 -3.64 -3.80 -1.28
CA TYR A 160 -2.61 -4.63 -0.67
C TYR A 160 -3.22 -5.59 0.36
N GLY A 161 -2.49 -6.60 0.78
CA GLY A 161 -2.97 -7.59 1.75
C GLY A 161 -3.62 -8.83 1.13
N GLY A 162 -3.31 -9.14 -0.11
CA GLY A 162 -3.71 -10.40 -0.77
C GLY A 162 -5.22 -10.54 -0.90
N VAL A 163 -5.78 -11.64 -0.37
CA VAL A 163 -7.22 -11.95 -0.42
C VAL A 163 -8.05 -11.20 0.63
N ASN A 164 -7.41 -10.58 1.61
CA ASN A 164 -8.05 -9.94 2.75
C ASN A 164 -8.37 -8.45 2.54
N LYS A 165 -8.38 -8.00 1.31
CA LYS A 165 -8.64 -6.60 0.95
C LYS A 165 -9.98 -6.10 1.45
N PHE A 166 -10.01 -4.81 1.78
CA PHE A 166 -11.24 -4.11 2.12
C PHE A 166 -11.98 -3.65 0.86
N VAL A 167 -13.29 -3.56 0.96
CA VAL A 167 -14.15 -2.93 -0.06
C VAL A 167 -14.66 -1.60 0.46
N ASP A 168 -15.17 -0.74 -0.42
CA ASP A 168 -15.69 0.58 -0.01
C ASP A 168 -16.78 0.50 1.08
N ALA A 169 -17.56 -0.57 1.11
CA ALA A 169 -18.57 -0.81 2.16
C ALA A 169 -17.97 -1.08 3.56
N ASP A 170 -16.69 -1.44 3.63
CA ASP A 170 -15.98 -1.66 4.90
C ASP A 170 -15.33 -0.37 5.44
N ILE A 171 -15.36 0.73 4.68
CA ILE A 171 -14.63 1.97 4.95
C ILE A 171 -15.62 3.13 5.05
N ASP A 172 -15.53 3.93 6.10
CA ASP A 172 -16.28 5.19 6.19
C ASP A 172 -15.62 6.28 5.33
N LEU A 173 -16.05 6.33 4.07
CA LEU A 173 -15.51 7.28 3.09
C LEU A 173 -15.81 8.74 3.46
N THR A 174 -16.90 8.99 4.21
CA THR A 174 -17.27 10.35 4.65
C THR A 174 -16.29 10.85 5.69
N GLN A 175 -15.95 10.01 6.68
CA GLN A 175 -14.95 10.38 7.68
C GLN A 175 -13.57 10.58 7.06
N LEU A 176 -13.15 9.72 6.12
CA LEU A 176 -11.89 9.89 5.40
C LEU A 176 -11.83 11.22 4.62
N SER A 177 -12.91 11.57 3.92
CA SER A 177 -12.99 12.85 3.19
C SER A 177 -12.95 14.06 4.13
N THR A 178 -13.62 13.97 5.28
CA THR A 178 -13.58 15.01 6.31
C THR A 178 -12.17 15.18 6.87
N PHE A 179 -11.48 14.07 7.13
CA PHE A 179 -10.09 14.07 7.59
C PHE A 179 -9.15 14.74 6.57
N ASP A 180 -9.25 14.40 5.28
CA ASP A 180 -8.45 15.02 4.22
C ASP A 180 -8.72 16.53 4.10
N THR A 181 -9.98 16.94 4.26
CA THR A 181 -10.34 18.37 4.25
C THR A 181 -9.72 19.13 5.41
N ALA A 182 -9.67 18.51 6.58
CA ALA A 182 -9.04 19.10 7.77
C ALA A 182 -7.49 19.06 7.70
N ASN A 183 -6.91 18.13 6.93
CA ASN A 183 -5.48 17.92 6.80
C ASN A 183 -5.05 17.87 5.32
N PRO A 184 -5.13 18.98 4.58
CA PRO A 184 -4.92 19.00 3.14
C PRO A 184 -3.44 18.89 2.73
N GLN A 185 -2.51 18.85 3.68
CA GLN A 185 -1.09 18.80 3.40
C GLN A 185 -0.69 17.45 2.81
N PRO A 186 0.11 17.42 1.74
CA PRO A 186 0.70 16.19 1.24
C PRO A 186 1.67 15.59 2.27
N VAL A 187 1.77 14.28 2.26
CA VAL A 187 2.71 13.49 3.07
C VAL A 187 3.64 12.69 2.18
#